data_a1b6b32fd1267003a0c014eed7fdd61f
#
_entry.id   a1b6b32fd1267003a0c014eed7fdd61f
#
_cell.length_a   1.000
_cell.length_b   1.000
_cell.length_c   1.000
_cell.angle_alpha   90.00
_cell.angle_beta   90.00
_cell.angle_gamma   90.00
#
_symmetry.space_group_name_H-M   'P 1'
#
loop_
_entity.id
_entity.type
_entity.pdbx_description
1 polymer ?
#
loop_
_entity_poly.entity_id
_entity_poly.type
_entity_poly.pdbx_seq_one_letter_code
_entity_poly.pdbx_strand_id
1 'polypeptide(L)'
;MAFKLKTKGEIFGYNEELSEWGRPVFEKNLKGDIMAEANNDGTTFIDKSLSPSQKREAVEHENVHHCQMKQGRLHYDDNMVTWKKDTKSPSRVYKRDQGNLIAMDSGQKDVEGGSFEWEDEAYS
;
A
#
# COMPACT_ATOMS: atom_id res chain seq x y z
N MET A 1 23.56 -7.50 29.11
CA MET A 1 22.14 -7.16 29.31
C MET A 1 21.46 -8.28 30.04
N ALA A 2 20.73 -7.93 31.03
CA ALA A 2 20.05 -8.93 31.83
C ALA A 2 19.00 -9.68 31.03
N PHE A 3 18.41 -9.04 30.05
CA PHE A 3 17.45 -9.71 29.20
C PHE A 3 17.75 -9.41 27.73
N LYS A 4 17.42 -10.35 26.92
CA LYS A 4 17.52 -10.19 25.49
C LYS A 4 16.14 -9.84 24.97
N LEU A 5 16.03 -8.67 24.39
CA LEU A 5 14.79 -8.29 23.74
C LEU A 5 14.61 -9.16 22.50
N LYS A 6 13.38 -9.53 22.25
CA LYS A 6 13.05 -10.17 20.99
C LYS A 6 13.42 -9.23 19.86
N THR A 7 13.89 -9.76 18.75
CA THR A 7 14.10 -8.95 17.56
C THR A 7 12.74 -8.45 17.06
N LYS A 8 12.74 -7.39 16.30
CA LYS A 8 11.50 -6.88 15.74
C LYS A 8 10.80 -7.90 14.85
N GLY A 9 11.58 -8.77 14.17
CA GLY A 9 11.01 -9.86 13.38
C GLY A 9 10.34 -10.93 14.21
N GLU A 10 10.77 -11.13 15.45
CA GLU A 10 10.14 -12.06 16.39
C GLU A 10 8.90 -11.45 17.02
N ILE A 11 8.79 -10.12 17.00
CA ILE A 11 7.65 -9.38 17.55
C ILE A 11 6.82 -8.89 16.36
N PHE A 12 5.56 -9.32 16.29
CA PHE A 12 4.60 -8.81 15.31
C PHE A 12 4.95 -9.05 13.84
N GLY A 13 5.85 -9.99 13.54
CA GLY A 13 6.19 -10.32 12.15
C GLY A 13 7.04 -9.27 11.44
N TYR A 14 7.74 -8.43 12.18
CA TYR A 14 8.60 -7.41 11.59
C TYR A 14 9.67 -8.01 10.70
N ASN A 15 9.77 -7.53 9.47
CA ASN A 15 10.79 -7.96 8.51
C ASN A 15 11.86 -6.88 8.39
N GLU A 16 12.96 -7.06 9.10
CA GLU A 16 14.05 -6.08 9.12
C GLU A 16 14.75 -5.97 7.77
N GLU A 17 14.93 -7.08 7.07
CA GLU A 17 15.62 -7.12 5.78
C GLU A 17 14.93 -6.27 4.72
N LEU A 18 13.61 -6.32 4.67
CA LEU A 18 12.84 -5.58 3.67
C LEU A 18 12.42 -4.19 4.14
N SER A 19 12.63 -3.88 5.42
CA SER A 19 12.26 -2.57 5.96
C SER A 19 13.30 -1.52 5.59
N GLU A 20 12.81 -0.31 5.28
CA GLU A 20 13.65 0.85 5.04
C GLU A 20 13.40 1.88 6.14
N TRP A 21 14.25 2.89 6.20
CA TRP A 21 14.09 3.96 7.18
C TRP A 21 12.72 4.65 7.02
N GLY A 22 11.96 4.63 8.09
CA GLY A 22 10.61 5.22 8.07
C GLY A 22 9.55 4.38 7.38
N ARG A 23 9.91 3.16 6.91
CA ARG A 23 8.99 2.27 6.20
C ARG A 23 9.11 0.85 6.73
N PRO A 24 8.67 0.59 7.97
CA PRO A 24 8.75 -0.77 8.52
C PRO A 24 7.80 -1.72 7.80
N VAL A 25 8.29 -2.93 7.59
CA VAL A 25 7.55 -4.00 6.90
C VAL A 25 7.21 -5.09 7.89
N PHE A 26 5.95 -5.52 7.90
CA PHE A 26 5.47 -6.59 8.76
C PHE A 26 4.83 -7.69 7.92
N GLU A 27 5.15 -8.93 8.26
CA GLU A 27 4.55 -10.09 7.62
C GLU A 27 3.31 -10.51 8.39
N LYS A 28 2.21 -10.67 7.68
CA LYS A 28 0.91 -11.02 8.28
C LYS A 28 0.14 -11.98 7.39
N ASN A 29 -0.91 -12.57 7.94
CA ASN A 29 -1.87 -13.30 7.14
C ASN A 29 -2.87 -12.29 6.58
N LEU A 30 -2.75 -11.98 5.30
CA LEU A 30 -3.67 -11.07 4.65
C LEU A 30 -4.83 -11.86 4.06
N LYS A 31 -6.01 -11.24 4.01
CA LYS A 31 -7.23 -11.92 3.56
C LYS A 31 -7.33 -11.97 2.05
N GLY A 32 -7.85 -13.09 1.54
CA GLY A 32 -8.13 -13.24 0.12
C GLY A 32 -6.87 -13.18 -0.72
N ASP A 33 -6.93 -12.44 -1.81
CA ASP A 33 -5.83 -12.32 -2.77
C ASP A 33 -4.92 -11.13 -2.48
N ILE A 34 -5.07 -10.50 -1.33
CA ILE A 34 -4.24 -9.37 -0.96
C ILE A 34 -2.83 -9.84 -0.67
N MET A 35 -1.87 -9.36 -1.44
CA MET A 35 -0.46 -9.71 -1.28
C MET A 35 0.27 -8.74 -0.35
N ALA A 36 -0.12 -7.47 -0.37
CA ALA A 36 0.51 -6.44 0.43
C ALA A 36 -0.41 -5.22 0.57
N GLU A 37 -0.11 -4.40 1.55
CA GLU A 37 -0.83 -3.15 1.81
C GLU A 37 0.16 -2.08 2.27
N ALA A 38 0.08 -0.90 1.67
CA ALA A 38 0.78 0.28 2.16
C ALA A 38 -0.18 1.06 3.06
N ASN A 39 0.22 1.31 4.28
CA ASN A 39 -0.62 1.99 5.26
C ASN A 39 -0.28 3.48 5.34
N ASN A 40 -1.26 4.29 5.73
CA ASN A 40 -1.10 5.74 5.81
C ASN A 40 -0.04 6.19 6.83
N ASP A 41 0.31 5.34 7.78
CA ASP A 41 1.33 5.64 8.78
C ASP A 41 2.76 5.30 8.33
N GLY A 42 2.95 4.86 7.09
CA GLY A 42 4.24 4.50 6.56
C GLY A 42 4.60 3.02 6.70
N THR A 43 3.77 2.24 7.38
CA THR A 43 4.01 0.79 7.49
C THR A 43 3.53 0.05 6.26
N THR A 44 4.15 -1.11 5.99
CA THR A 44 3.75 -2.02 4.93
C THR A 44 3.45 -3.37 5.53
N PHE A 45 2.32 -3.96 5.17
CA PHE A 45 2.00 -5.34 5.51
C PHE A 45 2.17 -6.19 4.25
N ILE A 46 2.85 -7.32 4.38
CA ILE A 46 2.98 -8.29 3.29
C ILE A 46 2.48 -9.64 3.77
N ASP A 47 1.91 -10.41 2.84
CA ASP A 47 1.43 -11.74 3.19
C ASP A 47 2.61 -12.68 3.43
N LYS A 48 2.61 -13.33 4.57
CA LYS A 48 3.74 -14.17 4.99
C LYS A 48 3.91 -15.43 4.15
N SER A 49 2.91 -15.82 3.36
CA SER A 49 2.99 -16.99 2.50
C SER A 49 3.73 -16.75 1.19
N LEU A 50 4.05 -15.50 0.88
CA LEU A 50 4.77 -15.15 -0.34
C LEU A 50 6.19 -15.71 -0.33
N SER A 51 6.73 -16.03 -1.52
CA SER A 51 8.13 -16.40 -1.65
C SER A 51 9.03 -15.19 -1.37
N PRO A 52 10.32 -15.39 -1.07
CA PRO A 52 11.23 -14.25 -0.84
C PRO A 52 11.25 -13.24 -1.98
N SER A 53 11.24 -13.69 -3.24
CA SER A 53 11.22 -12.77 -4.38
C SER A 53 9.90 -12.03 -4.49
N GLN A 54 8.79 -12.69 -4.23
CA GLN A 54 7.48 -12.05 -4.21
C GLN A 54 7.35 -11.03 -3.09
N LYS A 55 7.94 -11.31 -1.94
CA LYS A 55 7.96 -10.35 -0.82
C LYS A 55 8.70 -9.08 -1.21
N ARG A 56 9.86 -9.21 -1.87
CA ARG A 56 10.63 -8.05 -2.33
C ARG A 56 9.85 -7.23 -3.36
N GLU A 57 9.25 -7.90 -4.34
CA GLU A 57 8.44 -7.22 -5.35
C GLU A 57 7.25 -6.49 -4.72
N ALA A 58 6.59 -7.13 -3.77
CA ALA A 58 5.46 -6.53 -3.08
C ALA A 58 5.88 -5.28 -2.31
N VAL A 59 7.01 -5.33 -1.61
CA VAL A 59 7.52 -4.17 -0.86
C VAL A 59 7.91 -3.04 -1.81
N GLU A 60 8.54 -3.33 -2.93
CA GLU A 60 8.89 -2.33 -3.93
C GLU A 60 7.64 -1.64 -4.47
N HIS A 61 6.60 -2.41 -4.78
CA HIS A 61 5.32 -1.88 -5.23
C HIS A 61 4.70 -0.96 -4.18
N GLU A 62 4.66 -1.42 -2.92
CA GLU A 62 4.08 -0.62 -1.83
C GLU A 62 4.91 0.62 -1.51
N ASN A 63 6.22 0.57 -1.71
CA ASN A 63 7.07 1.74 -1.51
C ASN A 63 6.75 2.86 -2.51
N VAL A 64 6.33 2.54 -3.71
CA VAL A 64 5.85 3.55 -4.65
C VAL A 64 4.61 4.24 -4.09
N HIS A 65 3.68 3.48 -3.54
CA HIS A 65 2.50 4.06 -2.90
C HIS A 65 2.87 4.95 -1.70
N HIS A 66 3.87 4.55 -0.90
CA HIS A 66 4.36 5.38 0.20
C HIS A 66 4.92 6.72 -0.32
N CYS A 67 5.65 6.69 -1.44
CA CYS A 67 6.13 7.92 -2.07
C CYS A 67 4.97 8.80 -2.54
N GLN A 68 3.97 8.20 -3.17
CA GLN A 68 2.78 8.91 -3.63
C GLN A 68 2.05 9.58 -2.46
N MET A 69 1.91 8.86 -1.34
CA MET A 69 1.28 9.40 -0.13
C MET A 69 2.11 10.53 0.47
N LYS A 70 3.43 10.35 0.54
CA LYS A 70 4.33 11.38 1.08
C LYS A 70 4.32 12.65 0.24
N GLN A 71 4.17 12.52 -1.08
CA GLN A 71 4.05 13.64 -1.99
C GLN A 71 2.67 14.33 -1.91
N GLY A 72 1.73 13.76 -1.17
CA GLY A 72 0.38 14.28 -1.07
C GLY A 72 -0.48 13.97 -2.30
N ARG A 73 -0.03 13.08 -3.17
CA ARG A 73 -0.74 12.71 -4.39
C ARG A 73 -1.76 11.60 -4.18
N LEU A 74 -1.47 10.68 -3.28
CA LEU A 74 -2.36 9.57 -2.94
C LEU A 74 -2.78 9.63 -1.48
N HIS A 75 -4.07 9.55 -1.24
CA HIS A 75 -4.61 9.40 0.10
C HIS A 75 -5.78 8.43 0.04
N TYR A 76 -5.84 7.49 0.95
CA TYR A 76 -6.97 6.59 1.03
C TYR A 76 -7.30 6.24 2.47
N ASP A 77 -8.57 5.96 2.68
CA ASP A 77 -9.10 5.45 3.93
C ASP A 77 -10.16 4.39 3.61
N ASP A 78 -10.93 3.98 4.61
CA ASP A 78 -11.94 2.93 4.42
C ASP A 78 -13.06 3.34 3.47
N ASN A 79 -13.27 4.63 3.25
CA ASN A 79 -14.39 5.15 2.48
C ASN A 79 -14.01 5.73 1.13
N MET A 80 -12.80 6.27 1.00
CA MET A 80 -12.45 7.08 -0.17
C MET A 80 -10.98 6.90 -0.57
N VAL A 81 -10.71 7.15 -1.84
CA VAL A 81 -9.35 7.31 -2.36
C VAL A 81 -9.28 8.65 -3.08
N THR A 82 -8.24 9.41 -2.80
CA THR A 82 -7.98 10.69 -3.48
C THR A 82 -6.65 10.59 -4.21
N TRP A 83 -6.64 10.98 -5.46
CA TRP A 83 -5.46 10.86 -6.33
C TRP A 83 -5.18 12.14 -7.10
N LYS A 84 -3.90 12.49 -7.17
CA LYS A 84 -3.39 13.55 -8.04
C LYS A 84 -2.37 12.96 -8.99
N LYS A 85 -2.53 13.24 -10.26
CA LYS A 85 -1.59 12.82 -11.30
C LYS A 85 -0.20 13.41 -11.03
N ASP A 86 -0.15 14.67 -10.63
CA ASP A 86 1.05 15.37 -10.20
C ASP A 86 0.65 16.39 -9.12
N THR A 87 1.63 17.07 -8.54
CA THR A 87 1.38 17.99 -7.43
C THR A 87 0.59 19.25 -7.82
N LYS A 88 0.50 19.52 -9.11
CA LYS A 88 -0.21 20.70 -9.63
C LYS A 88 -1.59 20.39 -10.18
N SER A 89 -1.88 19.11 -10.41
CA SER A 89 -3.18 18.67 -10.93
C SER A 89 -4.25 18.66 -9.84
N PRO A 90 -5.52 18.84 -10.23
CA PRO A 90 -6.61 18.70 -9.27
C PRO A 90 -6.73 17.25 -8.80
N SER A 91 -7.22 17.07 -7.59
CA SER A 91 -7.49 15.75 -7.04
C SER A 91 -8.69 15.11 -7.70
N ARG A 92 -8.60 13.82 -8.00
CA ARG A 92 -9.78 13.00 -8.30
C ARG A 92 -10.14 12.23 -7.06
N VAL A 93 -11.43 12.17 -6.77
CA VAL A 93 -11.93 11.48 -5.58
C VAL A 93 -12.73 10.27 -6.02
N TYR A 94 -12.45 9.14 -5.40
CA TYR A 94 -13.16 7.89 -5.63
C TYR A 94 -13.80 7.44 -4.33
N LYS A 95 -15.05 7.03 -4.40
CA LYS A 95 -15.77 6.47 -3.25
C LYS A 95 -15.71 4.95 -3.31
N ARG A 96 -15.45 4.32 -2.17
CA ARG A 96 -15.51 2.86 -2.08
C ARG A 96 -16.95 2.40 -1.95
N ASP A 97 -17.32 1.43 -2.76
CA ASP A 97 -18.65 0.84 -2.73
C ASP A 97 -18.54 -0.63 -3.07
N GLN A 98 -18.76 -1.50 -2.09
CA GLN A 98 -18.74 -2.95 -2.25
C GLN A 98 -17.50 -3.48 -2.97
N GLY A 99 -16.33 -2.96 -2.58
CA GLY A 99 -15.06 -3.37 -3.17
C GLY A 99 -14.69 -2.68 -4.47
N ASN A 100 -15.56 -1.81 -4.98
CA ASN A 100 -15.29 -1.03 -6.20
C ASN A 100 -15.00 0.41 -5.84
N LEU A 101 -14.34 1.11 -6.77
CA LEU A 101 -14.11 2.55 -6.64
C LEU A 101 -14.98 3.27 -7.68
N ILE A 102 -15.72 4.26 -7.23
CA ILE A 102 -16.59 5.06 -8.07
C ILE A 102 -16.06 6.48 -8.11
N ALA A 103 -15.75 6.97 -9.31
CA ALA A 103 -15.26 8.33 -9.47
C ALA A 103 -16.38 9.33 -9.15
N MET A 104 -16.12 10.22 -8.18
CA MET A 104 -17.14 11.14 -7.69
C MET A 104 -17.53 12.21 -8.72
N ASP A 105 -16.59 12.56 -9.61
CA ASP A 105 -16.82 13.60 -10.62
C ASP A 105 -17.71 13.13 -11.77
N SER A 106 -17.69 11.84 -12.10
CA SER A 106 -18.45 11.30 -13.22
C SER A 106 -19.51 10.28 -12.82
N GLY A 107 -19.45 9.79 -11.57
CA GLY A 107 -20.29 8.69 -11.12
C GLY A 107 -19.97 7.38 -11.82
N GLN A 108 -18.92 7.37 -12.63
CA GLN A 108 -18.55 6.19 -13.38
C GLN A 108 -17.79 5.21 -12.49
N LYS A 109 -18.28 3.97 -12.47
CA LYS A 109 -17.64 2.89 -11.77
C LYS A 109 -16.38 2.51 -12.52
N ASP A 110 -15.26 2.48 -11.80
CA ASP A 110 -14.03 1.98 -12.41
C ASP A 110 -14.14 0.50 -12.65
N VAL A 111 -13.85 0.12 -13.85
CA VAL A 111 -14.20 -1.17 -14.39
C VAL A 111 -13.14 -2.18 -14.14
N GLU A 112 -13.58 -3.41 -14.08
CA GLU A 112 -12.69 -4.56 -14.12
C GLU A 112 -11.70 -4.47 -15.28
N GLY A 113 -10.43 -4.67 -14.97
CA GLY A 113 -9.37 -4.63 -15.96
C GLY A 113 -8.82 -3.24 -16.25
N GLY A 114 -9.44 -2.20 -15.70
CA GLY A 114 -8.86 -0.86 -15.75
C GLY A 114 -7.86 -0.69 -14.62
N SER A 115 -6.64 -0.30 -14.97
CA SER A 115 -5.65 0.03 -13.95
C SER A 115 -5.81 1.49 -13.55
N PHE A 116 -5.72 1.72 -12.24
CA PHE A 116 -5.68 3.09 -11.73
C PHE A 116 -4.29 3.68 -11.98
N GLU A 117 -4.22 4.98 -12.20
CA GLU A 117 -2.94 5.64 -12.46
C GLU A 117 -1.91 5.40 -11.36
N TRP A 118 -2.34 5.40 -10.09
CA TRP A 118 -1.41 5.13 -8.99
C TRP A 118 -0.88 3.71 -8.99
N GLU A 119 -1.67 2.75 -9.46
CA GLU A 119 -1.21 1.36 -9.62
C GLU A 119 -0.28 1.23 -10.82
N ASP A 120 -0.61 1.86 -11.95
CA ASP A 120 0.25 1.84 -13.13
C ASP A 120 1.63 2.41 -12.80
N GLU A 121 1.69 3.48 -12.04
CA GLU A 121 2.95 4.08 -11.59
C GLU A 121 3.75 3.12 -10.72
N ALA A 122 3.07 2.35 -9.88
CA ALA A 122 3.73 1.40 -8.99
C ALA A 122 4.29 0.17 -9.73
N TYR A 123 3.74 -0.15 -10.89
CA TYR A 123 4.22 -1.26 -11.72
C TYR A 123 5.28 -0.86 -12.75
N SER A 124 5.51 0.43 -12.94
CA SER A 124 6.47 0.91 -13.97
C SER A 124 7.93 0.85 -13.54
#